data_794c7a1d62310038e358d704e3f0053d
#
_entry.id   794c7a1d62310038e358d704e3f0053d
#
_cell.length_a   1.000
_cell.length_b   1.000
_cell.length_c   1.000
_cell.angle_alpha   90.00
_cell.angle_beta   90.00
_cell.angle_gamma   90.00
#
_symmetry.space_group_name_H-M   'P 1'
#
loop_
_entity.id
_entity.type
_entity.pdbx_description
1 polymer ?
#
loop_
_entity_poly.entity_id
_entity_poly.type
_entity_poly.pdbx_seq_one_letter_code
_entity_poly.pdbx_strand_id
1 'polypeptide(L)'
;KFRGLRSSDGEELQAPQIREANLKSLKCPSCGAPHELQAGGISQTLVCGFCDTAMDLNQDATFKSVVQFEQSKAKIPAKIPLGSRGIPPGSNTEYTCIGYLSKFCRVDGAIYRWAEYLLYEPSKGYRWLTESNGHWSLLAPLRQVPTKFGSEPVGYPPNTEVKLGPTPFNPSQKPAATVEYVAGEFYWRVRVGESSEVSDFVAPPQVLSADCSQSEVNWSLGTYVEGAALWKAFRLSGSPPAPPGIANNQVNPHKAAAQRRWTTYAVALLATFGFLTVRTLTERGKFFDETFNYRDYEPDRVQQKKLQVPAGQHNLAITVIAPSLSQRWADFVVTLVDPKTQEARSGSTSLYHQSGVDDGEAWSESVTRSTIHFAHVPGGEYDLQVEPLSNVVGQDQPEGPGTPKSFPNTLFGYTLQASLSQAHWGYLWMVVLLGLIPPLWSGWRSSSFETSRWSESDHAPASSWSDD
;
A
#
# COMPACT_ATOMS: atom_id res chain seq x y z
N LYS A 1 -26.08 -16.79 -23.26
CA LYS A 1 -27.03 -17.94 -23.32
C LYS A 1 -27.31 -18.34 -21.87
N PHE A 2 -28.38 -17.82 -21.29
CA PHE A 2 -28.90 -18.28 -19.99
C PHE A 2 -29.96 -19.34 -20.27
N ARG A 3 -29.71 -20.56 -19.84
CA ARG A 3 -30.73 -21.61 -19.77
C ARG A 3 -31.50 -21.40 -18.47
N GLY A 4 -32.85 -21.26 -18.59
CA GLY A 4 -33.74 -21.14 -17.46
C GLY A 4 -33.70 -22.38 -16.55
N LEU A 5 -33.72 -22.13 -15.25
CA LEU A 5 -33.92 -23.14 -14.21
C LEU A 5 -35.41 -23.49 -14.18
N ARG A 6 -35.73 -24.75 -14.41
CA ARG A 6 -37.09 -25.33 -14.22
C ARG A 6 -37.26 -25.72 -12.78
N SER A 7 -38.40 -25.38 -12.20
CA SER A 7 -38.87 -25.96 -10.95
C SER A 7 -39.19 -27.44 -11.13
N SER A 8 -39.14 -28.21 -10.07
CA SER A 8 -39.42 -29.65 -10.06
C SER A 8 -40.82 -30.05 -10.56
N ASP A 9 -41.73 -29.11 -10.71
CA ASP A 9 -43.13 -29.32 -11.04
C ASP A 9 -43.51 -28.81 -12.45
N GLY A 10 -42.54 -28.45 -13.28
CA GLY A 10 -42.77 -28.16 -14.69
C GLY A 10 -43.49 -26.85 -15.01
N GLU A 11 -43.87 -26.05 -14.01
CA GLU A 11 -44.48 -24.75 -14.24
C GLU A 11 -43.41 -23.67 -14.49
N GLU A 12 -43.42 -23.09 -15.67
CA GLU A 12 -42.61 -21.97 -16.06
C GLU A 12 -43.11 -20.73 -15.29
N LEU A 13 -42.36 -20.33 -14.26
CA LEU A 13 -42.64 -19.09 -13.55
C LEU A 13 -42.56 -17.93 -14.55
N GLN A 14 -43.70 -17.51 -15.06
CA GLN A 14 -43.81 -16.32 -15.87
C GLN A 14 -43.31 -15.13 -15.03
N ALA A 15 -42.30 -14.45 -15.55
CA ALA A 15 -41.88 -13.18 -14.97
C ALA A 15 -43.13 -12.26 -14.89
N PRO A 16 -43.35 -11.57 -13.77
CA PRO A 16 -44.50 -10.68 -13.64
C PRO A 16 -44.46 -9.72 -14.83
N GLN A 17 -45.54 -9.74 -15.63
CA GLN A 17 -45.68 -8.83 -16.75
C GLN A 17 -45.67 -7.41 -16.19
N ILE A 18 -44.60 -6.69 -16.49
CA ILE A 18 -44.46 -5.28 -16.15
C ILE A 18 -45.48 -4.54 -16.97
N ARG A 19 -46.64 -4.22 -16.37
CA ARG A 19 -47.59 -3.31 -16.95
C ARG A 19 -46.88 -1.96 -17.13
N GLU A 20 -47.01 -1.36 -18.30
CA GLU A 20 -46.58 0.01 -18.58
C GLU A 20 -46.93 0.89 -17.35
N ALA A 21 -45.96 1.61 -16.84
CA ALA A 21 -46.12 2.50 -15.71
C ALA A 21 -47.08 3.64 -16.15
N ASN A 22 -48.38 3.46 -15.95
CA ASN A 22 -49.34 4.55 -16.04
C ASN A 22 -49.00 5.53 -14.92
N LEU A 23 -48.35 6.64 -15.27
CA LEU A 23 -48.18 7.79 -14.39
C LEU A 23 -49.56 8.17 -13.86
N LYS A 24 -49.85 7.83 -12.59
CA LYS A 24 -51.10 8.23 -11.95
C LYS A 24 -50.88 9.51 -11.16
N SER A 25 -51.64 10.52 -11.51
CA SER A 25 -51.66 11.80 -10.79
C SER A 25 -52.69 11.70 -9.67
N LEU A 26 -52.28 12.10 -8.48
CA LEU A 26 -53.17 12.19 -7.31
C LEU A 26 -52.94 13.51 -6.55
N LYS A 27 -53.94 13.96 -5.79
CA LYS A 27 -53.83 15.16 -4.96
C LYS A 27 -53.71 14.76 -3.51
N CYS A 28 -52.84 15.43 -2.78
CA CYS A 28 -52.73 15.23 -1.33
C CYS A 28 -54.07 15.59 -0.65
N PRO A 29 -54.67 14.70 0.13
CA PRO A 29 -55.99 14.98 0.79
C PRO A 29 -55.86 16.03 1.90
N SER A 30 -54.67 16.30 2.40
CA SER A 30 -54.43 17.28 3.46
C SER A 30 -54.21 18.70 2.94
N CYS A 31 -53.34 18.88 1.91
CA CYS A 31 -52.98 20.21 1.41
C CYS A 31 -53.33 20.45 -0.04
N GLY A 32 -53.91 19.48 -0.76
CA GLY A 32 -54.30 19.60 -2.16
C GLY A 32 -53.14 19.57 -3.17
N ALA A 33 -51.88 19.44 -2.74
CA ALA A 33 -50.73 19.43 -3.66
C ALA A 33 -50.82 18.25 -4.63
N PRO A 34 -50.51 18.47 -5.93
CA PRO A 34 -50.51 17.40 -6.92
C PRO A 34 -49.25 16.57 -6.79
N HIS A 35 -49.37 15.25 -6.97
CA HIS A 35 -48.31 14.28 -7.00
C HIS A 35 -48.44 13.38 -8.23
N GLU A 36 -47.32 13.11 -8.88
CA GLU A 36 -47.22 12.11 -9.95
C GLU A 36 -46.45 10.90 -9.44
N LEU A 37 -47.12 9.73 -9.39
CA LEU A 37 -46.50 8.49 -8.99
C LEU A 37 -45.57 7.95 -10.09
N GLN A 38 -44.31 7.81 -9.78
CA GLN A 38 -43.28 7.28 -10.71
C GLN A 38 -43.34 5.75 -10.79
N ALA A 39 -43.67 5.08 -9.66
CA ALA A 39 -43.84 3.64 -9.56
C ALA A 39 -45.29 3.25 -9.42
N GLY A 40 -46.19 3.88 -10.17
CA GLY A 40 -47.65 3.69 -10.10
C GLY A 40 -48.10 2.24 -10.20
N GLY A 41 -48.95 1.79 -9.26
CA GLY A 41 -49.42 0.41 -9.13
C GLY A 41 -48.55 -0.51 -8.27
N ILE A 42 -47.32 -0.09 -7.86
CA ILE A 42 -46.44 -0.83 -6.98
C ILE A 42 -46.22 -0.08 -5.64
N SER A 43 -46.33 1.25 -5.67
CA SER A 43 -46.15 2.10 -4.49
C SER A 43 -47.23 1.83 -3.44
N GLN A 44 -46.84 1.55 -2.20
CA GLN A 44 -47.72 1.37 -1.05
C GLN A 44 -47.81 2.61 -0.15
N THR A 45 -46.78 3.44 -0.15
CA THR A 45 -46.75 4.70 0.60
C THR A 45 -46.29 5.84 -0.26
N LEU A 46 -46.99 6.98 -0.19
CA LEU A 46 -46.56 8.27 -0.71
C LEU A 46 -46.56 9.29 0.44
N VAL A 47 -45.43 9.97 0.64
CA VAL A 47 -45.34 11.06 1.60
C VAL A 47 -45.31 12.39 0.86
N CYS A 48 -46.23 13.28 1.19
CA CYS A 48 -46.34 14.58 0.57
C CYS A 48 -45.14 15.46 0.93
N GLY A 49 -44.36 15.90 -0.06
CA GLY A 49 -43.20 16.78 0.14
C GLY A 49 -43.55 18.22 0.58
N PHE A 50 -44.87 18.56 0.61
CA PHE A 50 -45.34 19.89 1.04
C PHE A 50 -45.80 19.93 2.46
N CYS A 51 -46.59 18.93 2.92
CA CYS A 51 -47.20 18.93 4.24
C CYS A 51 -46.93 17.68 5.08
N ASP A 52 -46.01 16.82 4.60
CA ASP A 52 -45.52 15.62 5.30
C ASP A 52 -46.63 14.59 5.63
N THR A 53 -47.80 14.70 4.97
CA THR A 53 -48.86 13.72 5.11
C THR A 53 -48.48 12.43 4.41
N ALA A 54 -48.48 11.32 5.13
CA ALA A 54 -48.32 9.98 4.56
C ALA A 54 -49.62 9.42 4.09
N MET A 55 -49.62 8.88 2.90
CA MET A 55 -50.77 8.29 2.21
C MET A 55 -50.50 6.83 1.94
N ASP A 56 -51.21 5.93 2.57
CA ASP A 56 -51.23 4.51 2.21
C ASP A 56 -52.06 4.33 0.93
N LEU A 57 -51.48 3.70 -0.05
CA LEU A 57 -52.07 3.50 -1.39
C LEU A 57 -52.55 2.05 -1.52
N ASN A 58 -53.69 1.86 -2.23
CA ASN A 58 -54.08 0.53 -2.71
C ASN A 58 -53.41 0.25 -4.08
N GLN A 59 -53.59 -0.97 -4.60
CA GLN A 59 -53.13 -1.37 -5.94
C GLN A 59 -53.66 -0.49 -7.07
N ASP A 60 -54.82 0.17 -6.86
CA ASP A 60 -55.41 1.11 -7.83
C ASP A 60 -54.95 2.56 -7.65
N ALA A 61 -53.92 2.80 -6.79
CA ALA A 61 -53.40 4.10 -6.38
C ALA A 61 -54.51 5.04 -5.80
N THR A 62 -55.48 4.45 -5.15
CA THR A 62 -56.46 5.18 -4.33
C THR A 62 -56.04 5.16 -2.88
N PHE A 63 -56.48 6.14 -2.09
CA PHE A 63 -56.15 6.21 -0.65
C PHE A 63 -56.81 5.11 0.12
N LYS A 64 -56.04 4.33 0.86
CA LYS A 64 -56.52 3.36 1.84
C LYS A 64 -56.61 3.97 3.23
N SER A 65 -55.62 4.76 3.59
CA SER A 65 -55.54 5.49 4.84
C SER A 65 -54.65 6.71 4.69
N VAL A 66 -54.88 7.71 5.52
CA VAL A 66 -54.07 8.93 5.58
C VAL A 66 -53.57 9.08 7.00
N VAL A 67 -52.27 9.14 7.17
CA VAL A 67 -51.62 9.33 8.47
C VAL A 67 -50.70 10.54 8.35
N GLN A 68 -50.83 11.48 9.27
CA GLN A 68 -49.91 12.58 9.36
C GLN A 68 -48.71 12.14 10.21
N PHE A 69 -47.52 12.19 9.66
CA PHE A 69 -46.32 11.89 10.43
C PHE A 69 -45.96 13.07 11.33
N GLU A 70 -45.68 12.79 12.59
CA GLU A 70 -44.97 13.73 13.44
C GLU A 70 -43.49 13.74 13.06
N GLN A 71 -43.17 14.37 11.95
CA GLN A 71 -41.79 14.56 11.57
C GLN A 71 -41.13 15.63 12.45
N SER A 72 -39.79 15.57 12.58
CA SER A 72 -39.03 16.65 13.14
C SER A 72 -39.43 17.97 12.45
N LYS A 73 -39.63 19.05 13.22
CA LYS A 73 -40.06 20.38 12.71
C LYS A 73 -39.08 20.95 11.65
N ALA A 74 -37.88 20.44 11.57
CA ALA A 74 -36.90 20.80 10.54
C ALA A 74 -36.91 19.75 9.43
N LYS A 75 -37.28 20.14 8.21
CA LYS A 75 -37.10 19.30 7.02
C LYS A 75 -35.61 18.97 6.84
N ILE A 76 -35.29 17.70 6.69
CA ILE A 76 -33.93 17.26 6.34
C ILE A 76 -33.84 17.24 4.83
N PRO A 77 -33.09 18.20 4.21
CA PRO A 77 -33.03 18.33 2.76
C PRO A 77 -32.27 17.16 2.13
N ALA A 78 -32.88 16.55 1.11
CA ALA A 78 -32.23 15.54 0.30
C ALA A 78 -31.15 16.18 -0.58
N LYS A 79 -29.95 15.63 -0.58
CA LYS A 79 -28.84 16.09 -1.45
C LYS A 79 -29.10 15.80 -2.93
N ILE A 80 -29.80 14.69 -3.21
CA ILE A 80 -30.35 14.36 -4.54
C ILE A 80 -31.84 14.63 -4.48
N PRO A 81 -32.36 15.65 -5.19
CA PRO A 81 -33.78 15.99 -5.17
C PRO A 81 -34.65 14.83 -5.72
N LEU A 82 -35.84 14.65 -5.12
CA LEU A 82 -36.82 13.73 -5.68
C LEU A 82 -37.19 14.11 -7.13
N GLY A 83 -37.37 13.11 -7.97
CA GLY A 83 -37.60 13.28 -9.42
C GLY A 83 -36.29 13.43 -10.23
N SER A 84 -35.13 13.57 -9.60
CA SER A 84 -33.87 13.62 -10.33
C SER A 84 -33.62 12.30 -11.05
N ARG A 85 -33.13 12.39 -12.28
CA ARG A 85 -32.80 11.25 -13.15
C ARG A 85 -31.29 11.20 -13.37
N GLY A 86 -30.73 9.99 -13.33
CA GLY A 86 -29.30 9.80 -13.57
C GLY A 86 -28.93 8.33 -13.74
N ILE A 87 -27.74 8.13 -14.32
CA ILE A 87 -27.12 6.80 -14.45
C ILE A 87 -26.08 6.66 -13.34
N PRO A 88 -26.39 5.96 -12.24
CA PRO A 88 -25.44 5.80 -11.15
C PRO A 88 -24.14 5.11 -11.60
N PRO A 89 -22.98 5.45 -11.03
CA PRO A 89 -21.73 4.78 -11.34
C PRO A 89 -21.84 3.26 -11.13
N GLY A 90 -21.32 2.49 -12.08
CA GLY A 90 -21.44 1.02 -12.07
C GLY A 90 -22.78 0.49 -12.63
N SER A 91 -23.69 1.38 -13.07
CA SER A 91 -24.92 1.03 -13.77
C SER A 91 -24.88 1.51 -15.22
N ASN A 92 -25.60 0.81 -16.11
CA ASN A 92 -25.87 1.24 -17.49
C ASN A 92 -27.34 1.69 -17.68
N THR A 93 -28.05 1.90 -16.58
CA THR A 93 -29.48 2.18 -16.58
C THR A 93 -29.75 3.52 -15.91
N GLU A 94 -30.60 4.34 -16.51
CA GLU A 94 -31.06 5.59 -15.91
C GLU A 94 -32.16 5.28 -14.88
N TYR A 95 -31.96 5.79 -13.64
CA TYR A 95 -32.91 5.67 -12.56
C TYR A 95 -33.48 7.03 -12.18
N THR A 96 -34.71 7.03 -11.71
CA THR A 96 -35.35 8.18 -11.07
C THR A 96 -35.30 8.06 -9.56
N CYS A 97 -34.87 9.10 -8.86
CA CYS A 97 -34.94 9.17 -7.41
C CYS A 97 -36.38 9.44 -6.98
N ILE A 98 -37.05 8.44 -6.40
CA ILE A 98 -38.47 8.52 -6.05
C ILE A 98 -38.74 8.65 -4.56
N GLY A 99 -37.83 8.21 -3.72
CA GLY A 99 -37.98 8.23 -2.26
C GLY A 99 -36.70 8.67 -1.54
N TYR A 100 -36.88 9.22 -0.35
CA TYR A 100 -35.82 9.67 0.53
C TYR A 100 -36.15 9.37 1.98
N LEU A 101 -35.21 8.71 2.68
CA LEU A 101 -35.27 8.45 4.11
C LEU A 101 -34.05 9.06 4.79
N SER A 102 -34.24 9.67 5.97
CA SER A 102 -33.18 9.89 6.94
C SER A 102 -33.35 8.91 8.07
N LYS A 103 -32.31 8.19 8.39
CA LYS A 103 -32.25 7.25 9.52
C LYS A 103 -31.18 7.67 10.51
N PHE A 104 -31.30 7.26 11.75
CA PHE A 104 -30.28 7.43 12.76
C PHE A 104 -30.15 6.21 13.66
N CYS A 105 -29.01 6.06 14.29
CA CYS A 105 -28.80 5.17 15.43
C CYS A 105 -28.13 5.92 16.57
N ARG A 106 -28.18 5.33 17.78
CA ARG A 106 -27.51 5.83 18.97
C ARG A 106 -26.52 4.80 19.46
N VAL A 107 -25.24 5.22 19.53
CA VAL A 107 -24.15 4.38 20.06
C VAL A 107 -23.39 5.23 21.08
N ASP A 108 -23.25 4.74 22.29
CA ASP A 108 -22.53 5.41 23.40
C ASP A 108 -22.95 6.87 23.63
N GLY A 109 -24.23 7.18 23.45
CA GLY A 109 -24.78 8.53 23.62
C GLY A 109 -24.61 9.45 22.41
N ALA A 110 -23.82 9.07 21.42
CA ALA A 110 -23.69 9.78 20.16
C ALA A 110 -24.80 9.38 19.17
N ILE A 111 -25.18 10.32 18.28
CA ILE A 111 -26.18 10.09 17.24
C ILE A 111 -25.49 10.07 15.90
N TYR A 112 -25.59 8.96 15.21
CA TYR A 112 -25.10 8.77 13.85
C TYR A 112 -26.26 8.79 12.88
N ARG A 113 -26.17 9.59 11.83
CA ARG A 113 -27.21 9.76 10.81
C ARG A 113 -26.73 9.37 9.45
N TRP A 114 -27.63 8.78 8.66
CA TRP A 114 -27.41 8.53 7.24
C TRP A 114 -28.69 8.75 6.45
N ALA A 115 -28.52 8.88 5.16
CA ALA A 115 -29.60 9.06 4.22
C ALA A 115 -29.70 7.86 3.26
N GLU A 116 -30.93 7.50 2.91
CA GLU A 116 -31.21 6.45 1.93
C GLU A 116 -32.12 7.02 0.83
N TYR A 117 -31.72 6.86 -0.41
CA TYR A 117 -32.47 7.30 -1.58
C TYR A 117 -32.97 6.08 -2.34
N LEU A 118 -34.28 6.02 -2.59
CA LEU A 118 -34.88 4.98 -3.40
C LEU A 118 -34.84 5.40 -4.87
N LEU A 119 -34.14 4.64 -5.66
CA LEU A 119 -34.03 4.80 -7.11
C LEU A 119 -34.90 3.76 -7.81
N TYR A 120 -35.65 4.18 -8.82
CA TYR A 120 -36.57 3.29 -9.54
C TYR A 120 -36.39 3.41 -11.05
N GLU A 121 -36.47 2.27 -11.73
CA GLU A 121 -36.61 2.13 -13.18
C GLU A 121 -37.62 1.01 -13.48
N PRO A 122 -38.63 1.21 -14.32
CA PRO A 122 -39.71 0.25 -14.52
C PRO A 122 -39.29 -1.16 -14.95
N SER A 123 -38.24 -1.30 -15.77
CA SER A 123 -37.80 -2.59 -16.29
C SER A 123 -36.76 -3.28 -15.39
N LYS A 124 -36.08 -2.54 -14.49
CA LYS A 124 -34.98 -3.01 -13.64
C LYS A 124 -35.35 -3.06 -12.16
N GLY A 125 -36.46 -2.42 -11.78
CA GLY A 125 -36.95 -2.31 -10.41
C GLY A 125 -36.14 -1.31 -9.57
N TYR A 126 -35.94 -1.61 -8.33
CA TYR A 126 -35.41 -0.69 -7.34
C TYR A 126 -33.92 -0.85 -7.11
N ARG A 127 -33.26 0.27 -6.73
CA ARG A 127 -31.93 0.36 -6.15
C ARG A 127 -31.95 1.31 -4.99
N TRP A 128 -31.02 1.13 -4.08
CA TRP A 128 -30.82 2.05 -2.98
C TRP A 128 -29.50 2.78 -3.16
N LEU A 129 -29.50 4.06 -2.84
CA LEU A 129 -28.27 4.83 -2.72
C LEU A 129 -28.21 5.32 -1.27
N THR A 130 -27.22 4.85 -0.52
CA THR A 130 -27.01 5.27 0.86
C THR A 130 -25.94 6.34 0.94
N GLU A 131 -26.10 7.28 1.84
CA GLU A 131 -25.13 8.33 2.13
C GLU A 131 -24.90 8.50 3.62
N SER A 132 -23.64 8.41 4.05
CA SER A 132 -23.23 8.72 5.41
C SER A 132 -21.99 9.62 5.36
N ASN A 133 -22.06 10.80 5.98
CA ASN A 133 -20.93 11.75 6.05
C ASN A 133 -20.26 12.04 4.69
N GLY A 134 -21.03 12.10 3.60
CA GLY A 134 -20.48 12.34 2.26
C GLY A 134 -19.93 11.10 1.55
N HIS A 135 -19.90 9.95 2.18
CA HIS A 135 -19.62 8.66 1.56
C HIS A 135 -20.88 8.04 1.00
N TRP A 136 -20.78 7.43 -0.17
CA TRP A 136 -21.92 6.91 -0.88
C TRP A 136 -21.75 5.44 -1.25
N SER A 137 -22.86 4.68 -1.23
CA SER A 137 -22.89 3.30 -1.72
C SER A 137 -24.17 3.05 -2.51
N LEU A 138 -24.04 2.42 -3.67
CA LEU A 138 -25.18 1.98 -4.49
C LEU A 138 -25.48 0.52 -4.16
N LEU A 139 -26.67 0.25 -3.63
CA LEU A 139 -27.11 -1.07 -3.20
C LEU A 139 -28.15 -1.66 -4.14
N ALA A 140 -28.06 -2.97 -4.33
CA ALA A 140 -29.05 -3.77 -5.05
C ALA A 140 -29.56 -4.89 -4.15
N PRO A 141 -30.88 -5.16 -4.12
CA PRO A 141 -31.42 -6.32 -3.42
C PRO A 141 -30.77 -7.63 -3.90
N LEU A 142 -30.42 -8.49 -2.97
CA LEU A 142 -29.88 -9.81 -3.28
C LEU A 142 -31.02 -10.82 -3.42
N ARG A 143 -30.92 -11.67 -4.45
CA ARG A 143 -31.79 -12.83 -4.60
C ARG A 143 -31.21 -14.09 -3.94
N GLN A 144 -29.92 -14.07 -3.69
CA GLN A 144 -29.19 -15.18 -3.08
C GLN A 144 -28.82 -14.80 -1.63
N VAL A 145 -29.15 -15.66 -0.69
CA VAL A 145 -28.77 -15.49 0.71
C VAL A 145 -27.26 -15.76 0.87
N PRO A 146 -26.51 -14.93 1.58
CA PRO A 146 -25.13 -15.23 1.94
C PRO A 146 -24.99 -16.53 2.73
N THR A 147 -23.81 -17.14 2.71
CA THR A 147 -23.53 -18.39 3.42
C THR A 147 -22.49 -18.17 4.52
N LYS A 148 -22.54 -19.00 5.58
CA LYS A 148 -21.46 -19.13 6.56
C LYS A 148 -20.87 -20.54 6.43
N PHE A 149 -19.81 -20.83 7.15
CA PHE A 149 -19.06 -22.07 7.12
C PHE A 149 -19.72 -23.23 6.35
N GLY A 150 -19.07 -23.73 5.29
CA GLY A 150 -19.51 -24.95 4.60
C GLY A 150 -20.72 -24.83 3.68
N SER A 151 -21.14 -23.63 3.28
CA SER A 151 -22.27 -23.36 2.37
C SER A 151 -23.66 -23.32 3.03
N GLU A 152 -23.75 -23.24 4.35
CA GLU A 152 -25.04 -23.05 5.02
C GLU A 152 -25.59 -21.65 4.78
N PRO A 153 -26.86 -21.50 4.33
CA PRO A 153 -27.50 -20.20 4.21
C PRO A 153 -27.60 -19.48 5.55
N VAL A 154 -27.36 -18.17 5.55
CA VAL A 154 -27.45 -17.33 6.74
C VAL A 154 -28.91 -16.93 6.95
N GLY A 155 -29.59 -17.50 7.91
CA GLY A 155 -30.95 -17.11 8.28
C GLY A 155 -30.97 -15.72 8.90
N TYR A 156 -30.23 -15.53 10.02
CA TYR A 156 -30.07 -14.25 10.71
C TYR A 156 -28.59 -13.83 10.70
N PRO A 157 -28.26 -12.53 10.53
CA PRO A 157 -26.86 -12.08 10.41
C PRO A 157 -26.03 -12.45 11.65
N PRO A 158 -24.94 -13.22 11.47
CA PRO A 158 -24.04 -13.58 12.57
C PRO A 158 -23.04 -12.45 12.86
N ASN A 159 -22.34 -12.52 13.99
CA ASN A 159 -21.21 -11.64 14.29
C ASN A 159 -19.87 -12.21 13.76
N THR A 160 -19.90 -13.01 12.71
CA THR A 160 -18.74 -13.67 12.09
C THR A 160 -18.77 -13.48 10.59
N GLU A 161 -17.65 -13.76 9.91
CA GLU A 161 -17.54 -13.71 8.46
C GLU A 161 -18.69 -14.44 7.77
N VAL A 162 -19.22 -13.82 6.71
CA VAL A 162 -20.17 -14.44 5.77
C VAL A 162 -19.60 -14.43 4.38
N LYS A 163 -20.07 -15.30 3.49
CA LYS A 163 -19.61 -15.39 2.10
C LYS A 163 -20.72 -15.16 1.10
N LEU A 164 -20.41 -14.42 0.06
CA LEU A 164 -21.24 -14.31 -1.12
C LEU A 164 -20.43 -14.86 -2.33
N GLY A 165 -20.76 -16.07 -2.74
CA GLY A 165 -19.92 -16.82 -3.66
C GLY A 165 -18.51 -17.05 -3.08
N PRO A 166 -17.44 -16.73 -3.80
CA PRO A 166 -16.07 -16.90 -3.32
C PRO A 166 -15.58 -15.76 -2.39
N THR A 167 -16.35 -14.67 -2.29
CA THR A 167 -15.89 -13.45 -1.58
C THR A 167 -16.29 -13.51 -0.11
N PRO A 168 -15.33 -13.44 0.82
CA PRO A 168 -15.58 -13.29 2.23
C PRO A 168 -15.89 -11.82 2.57
N PHE A 169 -16.86 -11.61 3.46
CA PHE A 169 -17.27 -10.33 4.01
C PHE A 169 -17.16 -10.38 5.53
N ASN A 170 -16.40 -9.45 6.09
CA ASN A 170 -16.21 -9.33 7.53
C ASN A 170 -17.32 -8.48 8.17
N PRO A 171 -17.84 -8.84 9.35
CA PRO A 171 -18.80 -8.03 10.06
C PRO A 171 -18.19 -6.65 10.36
N SER A 172 -19.00 -5.61 10.24
CA SER A 172 -18.54 -4.22 10.43
C SER A 172 -19.35 -3.51 11.51
N GLN A 173 -20.66 -3.39 11.34
CA GLN A 173 -21.54 -2.66 12.23
C GLN A 173 -22.89 -3.37 12.36
N LYS A 174 -23.53 -3.21 13.53
CA LYS A 174 -24.86 -3.77 13.81
C LYS A 174 -25.76 -2.77 14.56
N PRO A 175 -26.08 -1.61 13.97
CA PRO A 175 -26.88 -0.61 14.62
C PRO A 175 -28.39 -0.94 14.62
N ALA A 176 -29.11 -0.44 15.62
CA ALA A 176 -30.55 -0.30 15.57
C ALA A 176 -30.90 1.01 14.85
N ALA A 177 -31.35 0.90 13.61
CA ALA A 177 -31.70 2.01 12.74
C ALA A 177 -33.13 2.50 12.98
N THR A 178 -33.30 3.78 13.24
CA THR A 178 -34.63 4.39 13.42
C THR A 178 -34.87 5.41 12.31
N VAL A 179 -36.03 5.35 11.68
CA VAL A 179 -36.48 6.30 10.66
C VAL A 179 -36.79 7.65 11.29
N GLU A 180 -36.07 8.70 10.90
CA GLU A 180 -36.22 10.08 11.39
C GLU A 180 -37.06 10.95 10.47
N TYR A 181 -36.90 10.78 9.15
CA TYR A 181 -37.60 11.58 8.16
C TYR A 181 -37.89 10.76 6.89
N VAL A 182 -39.01 11.04 6.24
CA VAL A 182 -39.49 10.34 5.03
C VAL A 182 -40.01 11.34 4.01
N ALA A 183 -39.71 11.16 2.74
CA ALA A 183 -40.31 11.93 1.64
C ALA A 183 -40.38 11.08 0.35
N GLY A 184 -41.41 11.25 -0.46
CA GLY A 184 -41.58 10.60 -1.76
C GLY A 184 -42.30 9.25 -1.69
N GLU A 185 -42.02 8.37 -2.65
CA GLU A 185 -42.69 7.10 -2.90
C GLU A 185 -41.91 5.90 -2.38
N PHE A 186 -42.66 4.89 -1.81
CA PHE A 186 -42.07 3.64 -1.35
C PHE A 186 -43.00 2.45 -1.70
N TYR A 187 -42.39 1.33 -2.04
CA TYR A 187 -43.06 0.08 -2.38
C TYR A 187 -43.47 -0.75 -1.14
N TRP A 188 -43.20 -0.23 0.04
CA TRP A 188 -43.62 -0.80 1.32
C TRP A 188 -44.22 0.29 2.20
N ARG A 189 -44.81 -0.10 3.33
CA ARG A 189 -45.29 0.84 4.35
C ARG A 189 -44.14 1.33 5.20
N VAL A 190 -43.80 2.59 5.07
CA VAL A 190 -42.80 3.26 5.89
C VAL A 190 -43.43 4.13 6.97
N ARG A 191 -42.82 4.14 8.14
CA ARG A 191 -43.27 4.98 9.25
C ARG A 191 -42.11 5.68 9.92
N VAL A 192 -42.28 6.96 10.26
CA VAL A 192 -41.36 7.69 11.13
C VAL A 192 -41.38 7.07 12.54
N GLY A 193 -40.22 6.89 13.15
CA GLY A 193 -40.05 6.20 14.43
C GLY A 193 -39.97 4.68 14.32
N GLU A 194 -40.17 4.10 13.14
CA GLU A 194 -39.94 2.68 12.90
C GLU A 194 -38.45 2.34 13.04
N SER A 195 -38.18 1.24 13.77
CA SER A 195 -36.81 0.80 14.03
C SER A 195 -36.60 -0.62 13.50
N SER A 196 -35.44 -0.83 12.84
CA SER A 196 -34.99 -2.14 12.39
C SER A 196 -33.52 -2.35 12.78
N GLU A 197 -33.10 -3.59 12.93
CA GLU A 197 -31.70 -3.91 13.12
C GLU A 197 -31.00 -4.03 11.74
N VAL A 198 -29.95 -3.29 11.52
CA VAL A 198 -29.16 -3.35 10.30
C VAL A 198 -27.81 -3.99 10.62
N SER A 199 -27.42 -4.98 9.84
CA SER A 199 -26.11 -5.63 10.00
C SER A 199 -25.31 -5.51 8.71
N ASP A 200 -24.16 -4.85 8.79
CA ASP A 200 -23.28 -4.61 7.65
C ASP A 200 -22.03 -5.47 7.71
N PHE A 201 -21.68 -6.08 6.57
CA PHE A 201 -20.48 -6.86 6.37
C PHE A 201 -19.70 -6.28 5.19
N VAL A 202 -18.39 -6.16 5.31
CA VAL A 202 -17.58 -5.45 4.31
C VAL A 202 -16.51 -6.31 3.64
N ALA A 203 -16.39 -6.13 2.33
CA ALA A 203 -15.30 -6.59 1.49
C ALA A 203 -15.03 -5.50 0.44
N PRO A 204 -14.26 -4.45 0.76
CA PRO A 204 -14.12 -3.28 -0.10
C PRO A 204 -13.80 -3.62 -1.56
N PRO A 205 -14.47 -3.02 -2.55
CA PRO A 205 -15.42 -1.89 -2.45
C PRO A 205 -16.85 -2.25 -2.07
N GLN A 206 -17.12 -3.47 -1.68
CA GLN A 206 -18.48 -3.98 -1.46
C GLN A 206 -18.86 -3.98 0.02
N VAL A 207 -20.15 -3.85 0.26
CA VAL A 207 -20.82 -4.03 1.55
C VAL A 207 -22.05 -4.92 1.34
N LEU A 208 -22.20 -5.93 2.19
CA LEU A 208 -23.45 -6.66 2.35
C LEU A 208 -24.21 -6.04 3.51
N SER A 209 -25.44 -5.63 3.30
CA SER A 209 -26.31 -5.06 4.31
C SER A 209 -27.52 -5.96 4.49
N ALA A 210 -27.80 -6.33 5.72
CA ALA A 210 -28.99 -7.07 6.12
C ALA A 210 -29.89 -6.16 6.95
N ASP A 211 -31.08 -5.83 6.44
CA ASP A 211 -32.12 -5.13 7.21
C ASP A 211 -33.03 -6.17 7.80
N CYS A 212 -33.06 -6.25 9.14
CA CYS A 212 -33.77 -7.25 9.91
C CYS A 212 -35.00 -6.64 10.53
N SER A 213 -36.15 -7.07 10.06
CA SER A 213 -37.46 -6.82 10.73
C SER A 213 -37.82 -8.03 11.60
N GLN A 214 -38.97 -7.93 12.31
CA GLN A 214 -39.44 -9.01 13.19
C GLN A 214 -39.76 -10.32 12.44
N SER A 215 -39.99 -10.27 11.13
CA SER A 215 -40.50 -11.39 10.34
C SER A 215 -39.60 -11.77 9.16
N GLU A 216 -38.66 -10.91 8.75
CA GLU A 216 -37.86 -11.14 7.57
C GLU A 216 -36.47 -10.46 7.63
N VAL A 217 -35.52 -10.99 6.85
CA VAL A 217 -34.19 -10.44 6.67
C VAL A 217 -33.98 -10.12 5.19
N ASN A 218 -33.81 -8.85 4.90
CA ASN A 218 -33.61 -8.35 3.55
C ASN A 218 -32.13 -8.07 3.29
N TRP A 219 -31.52 -8.89 2.43
CA TRP A 219 -30.13 -8.73 2.06
C TRP A 219 -29.96 -7.84 0.83
N SER A 220 -28.99 -6.96 0.90
CA SER A 220 -28.57 -6.11 -0.22
C SER A 220 -27.07 -6.11 -0.38
N LEU A 221 -26.61 -6.03 -1.64
CA LEU A 221 -25.18 -5.84 -1.98
C LEU A 221 -24.97 -4.42 -2.43
N GLY A 222 -24.15 -3.68 -1.69
CA GLY A 222 -23.73 -2.33 -2.00
C GLY A 222 -22.34 -2.28 -2.61
N THR A 223 -22.07 -1.24 -3.39
CA THR A 223 -20.75 -0.91 -3.89
C THR A 223 -20.45 0.56 -3.62
N TYR A 224 -19.28 0.87 -3.10
CA TYR A 224 -18.84 2.24 -2.85
C TYR A 224 -18.81 3.05 -4.15
N VAL A 225 -19.30 4.29 -4.08
CA VAL A 225 -19.35 5.22 -5.21
C VAL A 225 -18.81 6.59 -4.80
N GLU A 226 -17.99 7.16 -5.64
CA GLU A 226 -17.46 8.51 -5.41
C GLU A 226 -18.55 9.57 -5.58
N GLY A 227 -18.69 10.49 -4.60
CA GLY A 227 -19.70 11.56 -4.64
C GLY A 227 -19.61 12.43 -5.90
N ALA A 228 -18.40 12.73 -6.37
CA ALA A 228 -18.21 13.49 -7.61
C ALA A 228 -18.80 12.80 -8.86
N ALA A 229 -18.72 11.47 -8.90
CA ALA A 229 -19.32 10.69 -9.99
C ALA A 229 -20.85 10.72 -9.90
N LEU A 230 -21.44 10.71 -8.70
CA LEU A 230 -22.88 10.86 -8.50
C LEU A 230 -23.38 12.25 -8.89
N TRP A 231 -22.67 13.33 -8.49
CA TRP A 231 -23.02 14.69 -8.87
C TRP A 231 -23.11 14.85 -10.39
N LYS A 232 -22.12 14.28 -11.09
CA LYS A 232 -22.12 14.24 -12.55
C LYS A 232 -23.27 13.41 -13.12
N ALA A 233 -23.52 12.23 -12.54
CA ALA A 233 -24.55 11.30 -12.99
C ALA A 233 -25.97 11.89 -12.91
N PHE A 234 -26.26 12.54 -11.78
CA PHE A 234 -27.56 13.18 -11.51
C PHE A 234 -27.61 14.67 -11.92
N ARG A 235 -26.55 15.20 -12.53
CA ARG A 235 -26.45 16.59 -13.00
C ARG A 235 -26.73 17.61 -11.88
N LEU A 236 -26.23 17.32 -10.68
CA LEU A 236 -26.42 18.19 -9.53
C LEU A 236 -25.55 19.45 -9.61
N SER A 237 -26.06 20.55 -9.08
CA SER A 237 -25.31 21.81 -9.00
C SER A 237 -24.23 21.77 -7.90
N GLY A 238 -23.15 22.50 -8.08
CA GLY A 238 -22.05 22.58 -7.14
C GLY A 238 -21.17 21.32 -7.11
N SER A 239 -20.48 21.13 -6.00
CA SER A 239 -19.62 19.97 -5.74
C SER A 239 -20.14 19.19 -4.54
N PRO A 240 -19.93 17.86 -4.50
CA PRO A 240 -20.28 17.07 -3.32
C PRO A 240 -19.49 17.55 -2.10
N PRO A 241 -20.06 17.43 -0.90
CA PRO A 241 -19.29 17.62 0.33
C PRO A 241 -18.09 16.69 0.37
N ALA A 242 -16.93 17.20 0.79
CA ALA A 242 -15.77 16.33 1.01
C ALA A 242 -16.06 15.39 2.18
N PRO A 243 -15.96 14.07 1.99
CA PRO A 243 -16.25 13.11 3.04
C PRO A 243 -15.17 13.16 4.13
N PRO A 244 -15.50 13.37 5.40
CA PRO A 244 -14.55 13.21 6.50
C PRO A 244 -14.35 11.72 6.79
N GLY A 245 -13.14 11.35 7.22
CA GLY A 245 -12.85 9.97 7.60
C GLY A 245 -12.78 8.98 6.44
N ILE A 246 -13.05 7.73 6.75
CA ILE A 246 -12.96 6.59 5.82
C ILE A 246 -14.22 5.73 5.98
N ALA A 247 -14.94 5.52 4.89
CA ALA A 247 -16.08 4.61 4.91
C ALA A 247 -15.63 3.14 5.05
N ASN A 248 -16.50 2.33 5.67
CA ASN A 248 -16.23 0.92 5.91
C ASN A 248 -15.94 0.12 4.63
N ASN A 249 -16.58 0.44 3.51
CA ASN A 249 -16.39 -0.22 2.21
C ASN A 249 -15.60 0.63 1.19
N GLN A 250 -14.97 1.75 1.59
CA GLN A 250 -14.15 2.57 0.70
C GLN A 250 -12.90 1.81 0.26
N VAL A 251 -12.54 1.88 -1.02
CA VAL A 251 -11.32 1.27 -1.52
C VAL A 251 -10.09 1.95 -0.93
N ASN A 252 -9.12 1.16 -0.46
CA ASN A 252 -7.86 1.71 0.01
C ASN A 252 -7.02 2.22 -1.20
N PRO A 253 -6.85 3.54 -1.35
CA PRO A 253 -6.14 4.10 -2.51
C PRO A 253 -4.63 3.85 -2.47
N HIS A 254 -4.11 3.44 -1.30
CA HIS A 254 -2.69 3.23 -1.08
C HIS A 254 -2.24 1.78 -1.32
N LYS A 255 -3.17 0.80 -1.27
CA LYS A 255 -2.86 -0.64 -1.35
C LYS A 255 -2.11 -1.03 -2.63
N ALA A 256 -2.63 -0.63 -3.79
CA ALA A 256 -2.00 -0.94 -5.07
C ALA A 256 -0.62 -0.26 -5.23
N ALA A 257 -0.49 0.98 -4.76
CA ALA A 257 0.78 1.71 -4.77
C ALA A 257 1.81 1.06 -3.83
N ALA A 258 1.38 0.60 -2.66
CA ALA A 258 2.24 -0.11 -1.71
C ALA A 258 2.74 -1.43 -2.32
N GLN A 259 1.86 -2.25 -2.86
CA GLN A 259 2.23 -3.51 -3.53
C GLN A 259 3.24 -3.27 -4.65
N ARG A 260 2.99 -2.29 -5.54
CA ARG A 260 3.89 -1.97 -6.65
C ARG A 260 5.28 -1.54 -6.14
N ARG A 261 5.36 -0.71 -5.08
CA ARG A 261 6.64 -0.27 -4.52
C ARG A 261 7.41 -1.43 -3.89
N TRP A 262 6.74 -2.33 -3.15
CA TRP A 262 7.36 -3.53 -2.62
C TRP A 262 7.89 -4.44 -3.73
N THR A 263 7.12 -4.67 -4.79
CA THR A 263 7.57 -5.46 -5.95
C THR A 263 8.77 -4.82 -6.64
N THR A 264 8.72 -3.49 -6.87
CA THR A 264 9.84 -2.76 -7.49
C THR A 264 11.11 -2.85 -6.63
N TYR A 265 10.98 -2.70 -5.31
CA TYR A 265 12.08 -2.84 -4.37
C TYR A 265 12.69 -4.25 -4.39
N ALA A 266 11.86 -5.29 -4.36
CA ALA A 266 12.32 -6.67 -4.42
C ALA A 266 13.07 -6.98 -5.74
N VAL A 267 12.56 -6.50 -6.88
CA VAL A 267 13.23 -6.65 -8.19
C VAL A 267 14.56 -5.90 -8.21
N ALA A 268 14.61 -4.66 -7.71
CA ALA A 268 15.85 -3.89 -7.65
C ALA A 268 16.91 -4.56 -6.75
N LEU A 269 16.49 -5.10 -5.61
CA LEU A 269 17.36 -5.83 -4.69
C LEU A 269 17.94 -7.09 -5.35
N LEU A 270 17.09 -7.89 -5.98
CA LEU A 270 17.51 -9.10 -6.70
C LEU A 270 18.44 -8.78 -7.88
N ALA A 271 18.13 -7.73 -8.63
CA ALA A 271 18.98 -7.30 -9.74
C ALA A 271 20.38 -6.83 -9.26
N THR A 272 20.41 -6.04 -8.17
CA THR A 272 21.68 -5.58 -7.57
C THR A 272 22.48 -6.76 -7.04
N PHE A 273 21.82 -7.66 -6.31
CA PHE A 273 22.47 -8.87 -5.79
C PHE A 273 23.02 -9.75 -6.93
N GLY A 274 22.21 -10.02 -7.96
CA GLY A 274 22.63 -10.79 -9.14
C GLY A 274 23.79 -10.13 -9.87
N PHE A 275 23.74 -8.82 -10.08
CA PHE A 275 24.83 -8.08 -10.71
C PHE A 275 26.14 -8.19 -9.90
N LEU A 276 26.09 -7.97 -8.59
CA LEU A 276 27.26 -8.09 -7.72
C LEU A 276 27.80 -9.52 -7.68
N THR A 277 26.92 -10.52 -7.66
CA THR A 277 27.33 -11.93 -7.71
C THR A 277 28.02 -12.26 -9.02
N VAL A 278 27.45 -11.86 -10.16
CA VAL A 278 28.08 -12.07 -11.47
C VAL A 278 29.44 -11.36 -11.52
N ARG A 279 29.52 -10.12 -11.04
CA ARG A 279 30.78 -9.36 -10.96
C ARG A 279 31.81 -10.14 -10.13
N THR A 280 31.44 -10.61 -8.93
CA THR A 280 32.34 -11.34 -8.04
C THR A 280 32.82 -12.67 -8.69
N LEU A 281 31.95 -13.37 -9.40
CA LEU A 281 32.29 -14.62 -10.08
C LEU A 281 33.15 -14.42 -11.35
N THR A 282 32.99 -13.26 -12.02
CA THR A 282 33.73 -12.93 -13.24
C THR A 282 35.05 -12.20 -12.95
N GLU A 283 35.21 -11.61 -11.77
CA GLU A 283 36.46 -10.99 -11.33
C GLU A 283 37.54 -12.07 -11.23
N ARG A 284 38.60 -11.90 -12.04
CA ARG A 284 39.76 -12.76 -11.94
C ARG A 284 40.40 -12.51 -10.59
N GLY A 285 40.79 -13.59 -9.91
CA GLY A 285 41.57 -13.54 -8.70
C GLY A 285 42.88 -12.80 -8.89
N LYS A 286 43.79 -12.90 -7.95
CA LYS A 286 45.12 -12.33 -8.05
C LYS A 286 45.81 -12.80 -9.36
N PHE A 287 46.29 -11.88 -10.14
CA PHE A 287 47.05 -12.17 -11.39
C PHE A 287 48.52 -11.83 -11.22
N PHE A 288 48.93 -11.27 -10.07
CA PHE A 288 50.31 -11.05 -9.67
C PHE A 288 50.43 -11.31 -8.16
N ASP A 289 51.45 -12.04 -7.77
CA ASP A 289 51.73 -12.38 -6.37
C ASP A 289 53.23 -12.65 -6.23
N GLU A 290 54.00 -11.65 -5.80
CA GLU A 290 55.45 -11.68 -5.72
C GLU A 290 55.89 -11.24 -4.32
N THR A 291 56.90 -11.94 -3.78
CA THR A 291 57.51 -11.61 -2.48
C THR A 291 58.89 -11.02 -2.69
N PHE A 292 59.13 -9.93 -1.99
CA PHE A 292 60.36 -9.17 -2.03
C PHE A 292 61.00 -9.16 -0.64
N ASN A 293 62.31 -9.01 -0.61
CA ASN A 293 63.05 -8.82 0.60
C ASN A 293 63.65 -7.41 0.64
N TYR A 294 63.40 -6.71 1.71
CA TYR A 294 63.94 -5.37 1.92
C TYR A 294 65.15 -5.44 2.86
N ARG A 295 66.24 -4.72 2.48
CA ARG A 295 67.42 -4.51 3.33
C ARG A 295 67.69 -3.03 3.47
N ASP A 296 67.90 -2.53 4.67
CA ASP A 296 68.00 -1.11 4.97
C ASP A 296 69.12 -0.33 4.25
N TYR A 297 70.07 -0.97 3.62
CA TYR A 297 71.29 -0.32 3.05
C TYR A 297 71.60 -0.72 1.61
N GLU A 298 70.70 -1.22 0.83
CA GLU A 298 70.93 -1.45 -0.60
C GLU A 298 70.77 -0.14 -1.36
N PRO A 299 71.75 0.20 -2.29
CA PRO A 299 71.68 1.43 -3.04
C PRO A 299 70.51 1.47 -4.04
N ASP A 300 70.01 0.30 -4.46
CA ASP A 300 68.86 0.17 -5.34
C ASP A 300 67.61 -0.17 -4.53
N ARG A 301 67.01 0.85 -3.85
CA ARG A 301 65.77 0.69 -3.06
C ARG A 301 64.55 0.38 -3.93
N VAL A 302 64.59 0.79 -5.19
CA VAL A 302 63.45 0.63 -6.09
C VAL A 302 63.45 -0.78 -6.68
N GLN A 303 62.46 -1.54 -6.32
CA GLN A 303 62.25 -2.88 -6.89
C GLN A 303 61.39 -2.74 -8.14
N GLN A 304 61.82 -3.31 -9.26
CA GLN A 304 61.10 -3.24 -10.55
C GLN A 304 60.65 -4.63 -11.00
N LYS A 305 59.38 -4.75 -11.41
CA LYS A 305 58.83 -5.98 -12.00
C LYS A 305 57.86 -5.64 -13.12
N LYS A 306 57.74 -6.55 -14.07
CA LYS A 306 56.75 -6.45 -15.13
C LYS A 306 55.40 -6.91 -14.62
N LEU A 307 54.38 -6.08 -14.75
CA LEU A 307 53.01 -6.38 -14.40
C LEU A 307 52.16 -6.44 -15.66
N GLN A 308 51.55 -7.59 -15.93
CA GLN A 308 50.65 -7.76 -17.06
C GLN A 308 49.23 -7.54 -16.61
N VAL A 309 48.65 -6.38 -16.91
CA VAL A 309 47.23 -6.07 -16.64
C VAL A 309 46.37 -6.69 -17.74
N PRO A 310 45.29 -7.41 -17.40
CA PRO A 310 44.38 -8.00 -18.38
C PRO A 310 43.83 -6.99 -19.38
N ALA A 311 43.46 -7.46 -20.59
CA ALA A 311 42.92 -6.58 -21.63
C ALA A 311 41.61 -5.90 -21.16
N GLY A 312 41.46 -4.61 -21.52
CA GLY A 312 40.32 -3.77 -21.11
C GLY A 312 40.75 -2.60 -20.22
N GLN A 313 39.80 -1.89 -19.67
CA GLN A 313 40.04 -0.81 -18.72
C GLN A 313 39.59 -1.26 -17.35
N HIS A 314 40.42 -1.24 -16.34
CA HIS A 314 40.17 -1.82 -15.03
C HIS A 314 40.52 -0.86 -13.90
N ASN A 315 39.84 -1.05 -12.77
CA ASN A 315 40.33 -0.54 -11.51
C ASN A 315 41.20 -1.61 -10.87
N LEU A 316 42.44 -1.27 -10.64
CA LEU A 316 43.47 -2.17 -10.14
C LEU A 316 43.68 -1.95 -8.65
N ALA A 317 43.71 -3.02 -7.88
CA ALA A 317 44.05 -3.03 -6.47
C ALA A 317 45.40 -3.70 -6.27
N ILE A 318 46.37 -2.97 -5.76
CA ILE A 318 47.69 -3.50 -5.37
C ILE A 318 47.74 -3.54 -3.85
N THR A 319 47.83 -4.74 -3.31
CA THR A 319 47.90 -4.98 -1.87
C THR A 319 49.34 -5.26 -1.47
N VAL A 320 49.82 -4.51 -0.51
CA VAL A 320 51.13 -4.71 0.14
C VAL A 320 50.89 -5.46 1.45
N ILE A 321 51.64 -6.53 1.67
CA ILE A 321 51.55 -7.39 2.86
C ILE A 321 52.95 -7.57 3.43
N ALA A 322 53.16 -7.18 4.68
CA ALA A 322 54.44 -7.33 5.39
C ALA A 322 54.21 -7.94 6.78
N PRO A 323 53.97 -9.26 6.86
CA PRO A 323 53.61 -9.94 8.13
C PRO A 323 54.77 -10.05 9.10
N SER A 324 56.02 -9.88 8.65
CA SER A 324 57.22 -9.98 9.47
C SER A 324 57.67 -8.63 10.04
N LEU A 325 56.91 -7.55 9.91
CA LEU A 325 57.17 -6.30 10.59
C LEU A 325 57.11 -6.52 12.11
N SER A 326 58.11 -6.05 12.85
CA SER A 326 58.14 -6.10 14.30
C SER A 326 58.82 -4.84 14.81
N GLN A 327 58.14 -4.06 15.66
CA GLN A 327 58.62 -2.78 16.22
C GLN A 327 59.07 -1.82 15.14
N ARG A 328 58.35 -1.79 14.00
CA ARG A 328 58.76 -1.02 12.82
C ARG A 328 57.50 -0.47 12.09
N TRP A 329 57.74 0.60 11.38
CA TRP A 329 56.87 1.07 10.33
C TRP A 329 57.57 0.98 8.97
N ALA A 330 56.82 0.81 7.89
CA ALA A 330 57.33 0.80 6.54
C ALA A 330 56.34 1.49 5.60
N ASP A 331 56.80 2.52 4.91
CA ASP A 331 56.06 3.20 3.85
C ASP A 331 56.44 2.57 2.51
N PHE A 332 55.45 2.40 1.68
CA PHE A 332 55.61 1.86 0.34
C PHE A 332 55.05 2.85 -0.66
N VAL A 333 55.86 3.30 -1.59
CA VAL A 333 55.45 4.02 -2.79
C VAL A 333 55.42 3.03 -3.94
N VAL A 334 54.24 2.81 -4.48
CA VAL A 334 54.01 1.90 -5.62
C VAL A 334 53.70 2.74 -6.84
N THR A 335 54.49 2.57 -7.88
CA THR A 335 54.34 3.31 -9.14
C THR A 335 54.17 2.33 -10.32
N LEU A 336 53.13 2.57 -11.11
CA LEU A 336 52.91 1.91 -12.41
C LEU A 336 53.37 2.82 -13.51
N VAL A 337 54.34 2.39 -14.28
CA VAL A 337 54.85 3.12 -15.43
C VAL A 337 54.47 2.39 -16.72
N ASP A 338 53.77 3.06 -17.63
CA ASP A 338 53.53 2.54 -18.97
C ASP A 338 54.82 2.68 -19.79
N PRO A 339 55.44 1.60 -20.21
CA PRO A 339 56.72 1.68 -20.95
C PRO A 339 56.61 2.34 -22.33
N LYS A 340 55.41 2.44 -22.89
CA LYS A 340 55.15 3.04 -24.20
C LYS A 340 54.91 4.55 -24.13
N THR A 341 54.10 4.98 -23.16
CA THR A 341 53.72 6.39 -23.02
C THR A 341 54.54 7.13 -21.99
N GLN A 342 55.31 6.43 -21.16
CA GLN A 342 56.03 6.94 -19.99
C GLN A 342 55.12 7.60 -18.94
N GLU A 343 53.82 7.33 -19.03
CA GLU A 343 52.88 7.79 -18.02
C GLU A 343 53.08 7.00 -16.73
N ALA A 344 53.28 7.71 -15.64
CA ALA A 344 53.46 7.13 -14.32
C ALA A 344 52.25 7.44 -13.41
N ARG A 345 51.79 6.43 -12.68
CA ARG A 345 50.73 6.53 -11.69
C ARG A 345 51.27 6.01 -10.37
N SER A 346 51.27 6.84 -9.34
CA SER A 346 51.85 6.48 -8.04
C SER A 346 50.78 6.49 -6.95
N GLY A 347 50.95 5.62 -5.98
CA GLY A 347 50.17 5.60 -4.74
C GLY A 347 51.04 5.16 -3.59
N SER A 348 50.75 5.57 -2.38
CA SER A 348 51.54 5.22 -1.19
C SER A 348 50.67 4.59 -0.12
N THR A 349 51.30 3.78 0.74
CA THR A 349 50.68 3.17 1.91
C THR A 349 51.69 2.91 2.99
N SER A 350 51.26 2.95 4.24
CA SER A 350 52.09 2.69 5.41
C SER A 350 51.62 1.41 6.13
N LEU A 351 52.59 0.58 6.49
CA LEU A 351 52.35 -0.60 7.32
C LEU A 351 53.19 -0.46 8.62
N TYR A 352 52.69 -0.96 9.74
CA TYR A 352 53.40 -0.89 10.97
C TYR A 352 53.01 -2.04 11.92
N HIS A 353 53.94 -2.35 12.83
CA HIS A 353 53.68 -3.20 13.96
C HIS A 353 54.41 -2.62 15.17
N GLN A 354 53.64 -2.35 16.21
CA GLN A 354 54.12 -1.84 17.48
C GLN A 354 53.54 -2.69 18.64
N SER A 355 54.30 -2.90 19.66
CA SER A 355 53.86 -3.53 20.89
C SER A 355 54.63 -2.99 22.07
N GLY A 356 54.02 -2.95 23.22
CA GLY A 356 54.63 -2.43 24.43
C GLY A 356 53.87 -2.90 25.67
N VAL A 357 54.34 -2.39 26.82
CA VAL A 357 53.66 -2.55 28.09
C VAL A 357 53.44 -1.16 28.66
N ASP A 358 52.19 -0.81 28.96
CA ASP A 358 51.81 0.44 29.58
C ASP A 358 50.99 0.14 30.86
N ASP A 359 51.33 0.77 31.95
CA ASP A 359 50.76 0.54 33.28
C ASP A 359 50.63 -0.96 33.69
N GLY A 360 51.55 -1.81 33.21
CA GLY A 360 51.57 -3.25 33.49
C GLY A 360 50.68 -4.08 32.53
N GLU A 361 49.99 -3.48 31.61
CA GLU A 361 49.19 -4.14 30.56
C GLU A 361 49.99 -4.18 29.23
N ALA A 362 50.04 -5.38 28.63
CA ALA A 362 50.67 -5.54 27.34
C ALA A 362 49.71 -5.11 26.23
N TRP A 363 50.17 -4.26 25.32
CA TRP A 363 49.41 -3.82 24.14
C TRP A 363 50.17 -4.16 22.84
N SER A 364 49.42 -4.36 21.75
CA SER A 364 49.98 -4.55 20.41
C SER A 364 49.04 -3.94 19.39
N GLU A 365 49.59 -3.15 18.49
CA GLU A 365 48.90 -2.53 17.37
C GLU A 365 49.63 -2.80 16.08
N SER A 366 48.92 -3.22 15.03
CA SER A 366 49.55 -3.52 13.76
C SER A 366 48.63 -3.31 12.55
N VAL A 367 49.20 -2.77 11.48
CA VAL A 367 48.66 -2.79 10.14
C VAL A 367 49.70 -3.48 9.27
N THR A 368 49.50 -4.76 8.99
CA THR A 368 50.44 -5.59 8.21
C THR A 368 49.99 -5.81 6.76
N ARG A 369 48.85 -5.26 6.40
CA ARG A 369 48.26 -5.32 5.05
C ARG A 369 47.58 -4.02 4.71
N SER A 370 47.85 -3.46 3.53
CA SER A 370 47.13 -2.30 2.99
C SER A 370 47.02 -2.37 1.47
N THR A 371 46.02 -1.71 0.90
CA THR A 371 45.71 -1.78 -0.52
C THR A 371 45.66 -0.39 -1.15
N ILE A 372 46.36 -0.22 -2.23
CA ILE A 372 46.37 0.98 -3.06
C ILE A 372 45.47 0.73 -4.28
N HIS A 373 44.59 1.65 -4.58
CA HIS A 373 43.68 1.56 -5.70
C HIS A 373 44.09 2.51 -6.83
N PHE A 374 44.26 1.95 -8.04
CA PHE A 374 44.49 2.70 -9.26
C PHE A 374 43.25 2.62 -10.14
N ALA A 375 42.66 3.77 -10.46
CA ALA A 375 41.46 3.85 -11.28
C ALA A 375 41.80 3.90 -12.77
N HIS A 376 40.97 3.29 -13.60
CA HIS A 376 40.99 3.37 -15.05
C HIS A 376 42.37 3.00 -15.68
N VAL A 377 42.98 1.92 -15.20
CA VAL A 377 44.23 1.41 -15.76
C VAL A 377 43.93 0.62 -17.05
N PRO A 378 44.44 1.04 -18.21
CA PRO A 378 44.30 0.26 -19.43
C PRO A 378 45.00 -1.10 -19.34
N GLY A 379 44.47 -2.11 -20.05
CA GLY A 379 45.14 -3.39 -20.16
C GLY A 379 46.43 -3.27 -20.93
N GLY A 380 47.50 -3.93 -20.43
CA GLY A 380 48.83 -3.86 -21.04
C GLY A 380 49.94 -4.28 -20.11
N GLU A 381 51.18 -4.16 -20.57
CA GLU A 381 52.37 -4.39 -19.77
C GLU A 381 52.78 -3.08 -19.10
N TYR A 382 53.04 -3.14 -17.81
CA TYR A 382 53.50 -2.01 -16.98
C TYR A 382 54.77 -2.38 -16.23
N ASP A 383 55.65 -1.38 -16.06
CA ASP A 383 56.74 -1.47 -15.11
C ASP A 383 56.22 -1.10 -13.70
N LEU A 384 56.05 -2.13 -12.88
CA LEU A 384 55.69 -1.96 -11.47
C LEU A 384 56.96 -1.63 -10.68
N GLN A 385 57.03 -0.43 -10.17
CA GLN A 385 58.11 0.05 -9.32
C GLN A 385 57.61 0.16 -7.89
N VAL A 386 58.40 -0.36 -6.95
CA VAL A 386 58.06 -0.27 -5.51
C VAL A 386 59.30 0.27 -4.78
N GLU A 387 59.03 1.35 -4.08
CA GLU A 387 60.06 1.99 -3.26
C GLU A 387 59.60 1.85 -1.78
N PRO A 388 60.20 0.89 -1.02
CA PRO A 388 60.00 0.79 0.37
C PRO A 388 60.88 1.74 1.14
N LEU A 389 60.30 2.38 2.19
CA LEU A 389 61.02 3.17 3.19
C LEU A 389 60.67 2.66 4.57
N SER A 390 61.62 2.23 5.36
CA SER A 390 61.32 1.67 6.71
C SER A 390 62.17 2.31 7.79
N ASN A 391 61.63 2.41 9.00
CA ASN A 391 62.34 2.85 10.18
C ASN A 391 61.85 2.10 11.43
N VAL A 392 62.65 2.14 12.50
CA VAL A 392 62.31 1.57 13.80
C VAL A 392 61.44 2.55 14.55
N VAL A 393 60.43 2.05 15.22
CA VAL A 393 59.51 2.87 16.07
C VAL A 393 60.31 3.50 17.22
N GLY A 394 60.10 4.78 17.43
CA GLY A 394 60.75 5.55 18.51
C GLY A 394 62.16 6.06 18.21
N GLN A 395 62.69 5.88 16.98
CA GLN A 395 63.88 6.55 16.53
C GLN A 395 63.51 7.67 15.55
N ASP A 396 63.63 8.91 15.99
CA ASP A 396 63.48 10.08 15.10
C ASP A 396 64.56 10.06 13.99
N GLN A 397 64.25 10.63 12.86
CA GLN A 397 65.19 10.78 11.74
C GLN A 397 66.45 11.48 12.26
N PRO A 398 67.65 11.10 11.81
CA PRO A 398 68.88 11.79 12.20
C PRO A 398 68.83 13.24 11.73
N GLU A 399 68.84 14.17 12.67
CA GLU A 399 69.08 15.58 12.39
C GLU A 399 70.57 15.76 11.92
N GLY A 400 70.75 16.10 10.68
CA GLY A 400 72.00 16.62 10.12
C GLY A 400 72.72 15.69 9.17
N PRO A 401 73.43 16.30 8.15
CA PRO A 401 74.22 15.56 7.19
C PRO A 401 75.52 15.07 7.87
N GLY A 402 75.68 13.78 8.02
CA GLY A 402 77.01 13.22 8.26
C GLY A 402 77.23 12.18 9.34
N THR A 403 76.23 11.70 10.06
CA THR A 403 76.44 10.56 10.98
C THR A 403 75.69 9.32 10.53
N PRO A 404 76.38 8.27 10.05
CA PRO A 404 75.72 6.99 9.83
C PRO A 404 75.44 6.37 11.20
N LYS A 405 74.19 6.47 11.68
CA LYS A 405 73.75 5.60 12.77
C LYS A 405 73.67 4.19 12.23
N SER A 406 74.37 3.29 12.87
CA SER A 406 74.36 1.86 12.56
C SER A 406 72.97 1.32 12.93
N PHE A 407 72.08 1.31 11.99
CA PHE A 407 70.83 0.55 12.11
C PHE A 407 71.17 -0.95 12.00
N PRO A 408 70.55 -1.81 12.81
CA PRO A 408 70.76 -3.23 12.66
C PRO A 408 70.33 -3.63 11.24
N ASN A 409 71.15 -4.42 10.57
CA ASN A 409 70.96 -4.91 9.18
C ASN A 409 69.71 -5.83 9.18
N THR A 410 68.53 -5.22 9.15
CA THR A 410 67.27 -5.91 9.30
C THR A 410 66.63 -6.14 7.95
N LEU A 411 66.43 -7.41 7.68
CA LEU A 411 65.72 -7.93 6.55
C LEU A 411 64.25 -8.13 6.91
N PHE A 412 63.37 -7.58 6.17
CA PHE A 412 61.95 -8.02 6.23
C PHE A 412 61.39 -8.33 4.85
N GLY A 413 60.54 -9.33 4.79
CA GLY A 413 59.84 -9.71 3.58
C GLY A 413 58.50 -8.98 3.45
N TYR A 414 58.22 -8.54 2.25
CA TYR A 414 56.86 -8.05 1.91
C TYR A 414 56.38 -8.67 0.60
N THR A 415 55.08 -8.84 0.48
CA THR A 415 54.40 -9.42 -0.68
C THR A 415 53.55 -8.38 -1.36
N LEU A 416 53.67 -8.27 -2.67
CA LEU A 416 52.77 -7.48 -3.51
C LEU A 416 51.80 -8.39 -4.23
N GLN A 417 50.53 -8.08 -4.10
CA GLN A 417 49.45 -8.79 -4.79
C GLN A 417 48.67 -7.82 -5.64
N ALA A 418 48.62 -8.04 -6.97
CA ALA A 418 47.73 -7.27 -7.82
C ALA A 418 46.47 -8.07 -8.19
N SER A 419 45.35 -7.44 -8.04
CA SER A 419 44.04 -7.96 -8.40
C SER A 419 43.20 -6.87 -9.07
N LEU A 420 42.18 -7.27 -9.79
CA LEU A 420 41.15 -6.31 -10.19
C LEU A 420 40.36 -5.87 -8.96
N SER A 421 39.99 -4.59 -8.93
CA SER A 421 39.22 -4.07 -7.79
C SER A 421 37.91 -4.83 -7.64
N GLN A 422 37.68 -5.36 -6.47
CA GLN A 422 36.51 -6.20 -6.18
C GLN A 422 35.21 -5.39 -6.16
N ALA A 423 34.11 -6.08 -6.46
CA ALA A 423 32.78 -5.50 -6.36
C ALA A 423 32.51 -5.00 -4.93
N HIS A 424 32.10 -3.74 -4.82
CA HIS A 424 31.80 -3.15 -3.52
C HIS A 424 30.39 -3.56 -3.05
N TRP A 425 30.29 -4.58 -2.23
CA TRP A 425 29.05 -5.03 -1.59
C TRP A 425 28.38 -3.94 -0.75
N GLY A 426 29.08 -2.87 -0.42
CA GLY A 426 28.50 -1.69 0.22
C GLY A 426 27.36 -1.05 -0.58
N TYR A 427 27.36 -1.14 -1.90
CA TYR A 427 26.24 -0.67 -2.72
C TYR A 427 24.95 -1.47 -2.48
N LEU A 428 25.06 -2.76 -2.17
CA LEU A 428 23.88 -3.56 -1.80
C LEU A 428 23.24 -3.00 -0.54
N TRP A 429 24.02 -2.69 0.48
CA TRP A 429 23.52 -2.10 1.72
C TRP A 429 22.90 -0.72 1.48
N MET A 430 23.43 0.08 0.57
CA MET A 430 22.82 1.34 0.19
C MET A 430 21.44 1.12 -0.46
N VAL A 431 21.32 0.16 -1.37
CA VAL A 431 20.02 -0.21 -1.99
C VAL A 431 19.06 -0.77 -0.93
N VAL A 432 19.53 -1.60 0.00
CA VAL A 432 18.72 -2.13 1.09
C VAL A 432 18.19 -1.00 1.95
N LEU A 433 19.03 -0.12 2.46
CA LEU A 433 18.65 0.90 3.44
C LEU A 433 17.82 2.04 2.81
N LEU A 434 18.30 2.63 1.72
CA LEU A 434 17.62 3.75 1.08
C LEU A 434 16.41 3.30 0.27
N GLY A 435 16.53 2.14 -0.40
CA GLY A 435 15.43 1.58 -1.19
C GLY A 435 14.24 1.12 -0.36
N LEU A 436 14.43 0.83 0.94
CA LEU A 436 13.37 0.40 1.85
C LEU A 436 12.41 1.53 2.25
N ILE A 437 12.85 2.79 2.21
CA ILE A 437 12.07 3.95 2.66
C ILE A 437 10.73 4.09 1.91
N PRO A 438 10.68 4.10 0.56
CA PRO A 438 9.42 4.26 -0.17
C PRO A 438 8.40 3.12 0.06
N PRO A 439 8.78 1.82 0.08
CA PRO A 439 7.83 0.75 0.38
C PRO A 439 7.34 0.78 1.83
N LEU A 440 8.19 1.07 2.82
CA LEU A 440 7.78 1.23 4.22
C LEU A 440 6.80 2.38 4.38
N TRP A 441 7.10 3.55 3.82
CA TRP A 441 6.20 4.71 3.84
C TRP A 441 4.83 4.38 3.23
N SER A 442 4.81 3.72 2.06
CA SER A 442 3.55 3.36 1.41
C SER A 442 2.80 2.25 2.14
N GLY A 443 3.52 1.30 2.72
CA GLY A 443 2.98 0.26 3.58
C GLY A 443 2.32 0.86 4.82
N TRP A 444 3.01 1.78 5.51
CA TRP A 444 2.46 2.49 6.65
C TRP A 444 1.18 3.27 6.30
N ARG A 445 1.17 4.01 5.18
CA ARG A 445 -0.05 4.72 4.74
C ARG A 445 -1.20 3.76 4.43
N SER A 446 -0.90 2.62 3.81
CA SER A 446 -1.91 1.60 3.53
C SER A 446 -2.46 0.96 4.81
N SER A 447 -1.58 0.65 5.76
CA SER A 447 -1.97 0.11 7.07
C SER A 447 -2.75 1.12 7.91
N SER A 448 -2.30 2.37 7.95
CA SER A 448 -3.02 3.45 8.66
C SER A 448 -4.44 3.66 8.13
N PHE A 449 -4.63 3.56 6.81
CA PHE A 449 -5.96 3.62 6.20
C PHE A 449 -6.85 2.46 6.67
N GLU A 450 -6.34 1.22 6.71
CA GLU A 450 -7.11 0.07 7.21
C GLU A 450 -7.41 0.19 8.70
N THR A 451 -6.45 0.62 9.51
CA THR A 451 -6.69 0.88 10.95
C THR A 451 -7.80 1.91 11.15
N SER A 452 -7.77 3.02 10.40
CA SER A 452 -8.82 4.04 10.48
C SER A 452 -10.18 3.54 9.97
N ARG A 453 -10.22 2.65 8.97
CA ARG A 453 -11.46 2.00 8.52
C ARG A 453 -12.13 1.22 9.63
N TRP A 454 -11.36 0.49 10.43
CA TRP A 454 -11.88 -0.38 11.47
C TRP A 454 -12.04 0.29 12.83
N SER A 455 -11.55 1.53 12.99
CA SER A 455 -11.61 2.24 14.29
C SER A 455 -13.04 2.54 14.76
N GLU A 456 -14.00 2.64 13.83
CA GLU A 456 -15.40 2.87 14.12
C GLU A 456 -16.26 1.59 14.00
N SER A 457 -15.63 0.43 13.86
CA SER A 457 -16.32 -0.86 13.72
C SER A 457 -16.42 -1.58 15.05
N ASP A 458 -17.60 -2.16 15.34
CA ASP A 458 -17.83 -3.04 16.51
C ASP A 458 -17.05 -4.37 16.39
N HIS A 459 -16.52 -4.69 15.21
CA HIS A 459 -15.87 -5.95 14.86
C HIS A 459 -14.51 -5.73 14.18
N ALA A 460 -13.68 -4.86 14.75
CA ALA A 460 -12.32 -4.68 14.25
C ALA A 460 -11.58 -6.03 14.24
N PRO A 461 -10.95 -6.44 13.11
CA PRO A 461 -10.12 -7.65 13.10
C PRO A 461 -9.04 -7.52 14.19
N ALA A 462 -8.82 -8.58 14.98
CA ALA A 462 -7.74 -8.60 15.94
C ALA A 462 -6.43 -8.21 15.24
N SER A 463 -5.78 -7.14 15.71
CA SER A 463 -4.50 -6.74 15.16
C SER A 463 -3.53 -7.86 15.42
N SER A 464 -2.86 -8.37 14.39
CA SER A 464 -1.82 -9.41 14.52
C SER A 464 -0.57 -8.97 15.33
N TRP A 465 -0.67 -7.84 16.02
CA TRP A 465 0.40 -7.19 16.79
C TRP A 465 0.07 -7.00 18.29
N SER A 466 -0.96 -7.65 18.81
CA SER A 466 -1.35 -7.49 20.22
C SER A 466 -1.29 -8.80 21.02
N ASP A 467 -0.31 -9.66 20.75
CA ASP A 467 0.08 -10.73 21.66
C ASP A 467 1.61 -10.86 21.62
N ASP A 468 2.26 -10.09 22.52
CA ASP A 468 3.49 -10.43 23.25
C ASP A 468 3.66 -9.44 24.40
#